data_1ea524e35736951dba14b68118918698
#
_entry.id   1ea524e35736951dba14b68118918698
#
_cell.length_a   1.000
_cell.length_b   1.000
_cell.length_c   1.000
_cell.angle_alpha   90.00
_cell.angle_beta   90.00
_cell.angle_gamma   90.00
#
_symmetry.space_group_name_H-M   'P 1'
#
loop_
_entity.id
_entity.type
_entity.pdbx_description
1 polymer ?
#
loop_
_entity_poly.entity_id
_entity_poly.type
_entity_poly.pdbx_seq_one_letter_code
_entity_poly.pdbx_strand_id
1 'polypeptide(L)'
;MAKIRFSLCDKLTYNVLVQYGCQTSKQVTTCMNRMYDDSYSVSSIAASLRKMAQKGVAASSENERGQKVYWITDFGKERAKDYELND
;
A
#
# COMPACT_ATOMS: atom_id res chain seq x y z
N MET A 1 22.85 -0.10 10.29
CA MET A 1 21.58 0.57 9.98
C MET A 1 20.43 -0.40 10.03
N ALA A 2 19.37 0.00 10.67
CA ALA A 2 18.18 -0.83 10.72
C ALA A 2 17.54 -0.88 9.33
N LYS A 3 17.23 -2.08 8.85
CA LYS A 3 16.48 -2.24 7.61
C LYS A 3 15.03 -1.85 7.88
N ILE A 4 14.41 -1.19 6.91
CA ILE A 4 12.97 -0.96 6.95
C ILE A 4 12.30 -2.31 6.78
N ARG A 5 11.46 -2.66 7.75
CA ARG A 5 10.72 -3.92 7.68
C ARG A 5 9.26 -3.63 7.35
N PHE A 6 8.78 -4.35 6.36
CA PHE A 6 7.37 -4.30 5.97
C PHE A 6 6.71 -5.61 6.38
N SER A 7 5.53 -5.50 6.97
CA SER A 7 4.76 -6.66 7.38
C SER A 7 4.14 -7.35 6.17
N LEU A 8 3.55 -8.53 6.39
CA LEU A 8 2.79 -9.21 5.33
C LEU A 8 1.66 -8.32 4.82
N CYS A 9 0.97 -7.61 5.71
CA CYS A 9 -0.08 -6.67 5.33
C CYS A 9 0.46 -5.59 4.39
N ASP A 10 1.65 -5.04 4.68
CA ASP A 10 2.29 -4.04 3.82
C ASP A 10 2.59 -4.61 2.44
N LYS A 11 3.11 -5.84 2.38
CA LYS A 11 3.45 -6.49 1.11
C LYS A 11 2.21 -6.73 0.25
N LEU A 12 1.13 -7.19 0.86
CA LEU A 12 -0.12 -7.43 0.16
C LEU A 12 -0.74 -6.12 -0.32
N THR A 13 -0.69 -5.07 0.49
CA THR A 13 -1.15 -3.74 0.12
C THR A 13 -0.35 -3.21 -1.08
N TYR A 14 0.96 -3.38 -1.05
CA TYR A 14 1.84 -3.01 -2.16
C TYR A 14 1.40 -3.71 -3.45
N ASN A 15 1.17 -5.02 -3.40
CA ASN A 15 0.76 -5.79 -4.56
C ASN A 15 -0.56 -5.29 -5.15
N VAL A 16 -1.52 -4.95 -4.30
CA VAL A 16 -2.82 -4.42 -4.76
C VAL A 16 -2.61 -3.10 -5.50
N LEU A 17 -1.81 -2.19 -4.94
CA LEU A 17 -1.58 -0.89 -5.58
C LEU A 17 -0.81 -1.02 -6.88
N VAL A 18 0.16 -1.92 -6.95
CA VAL A 18 0.89 -2.16 -8.21
C VAL A 18 -0.04 -2.71 -9.28
N GLN A 19 -0.92 -3.62 -8.91
CA GLN A 19 -1.78 -4.32 -9.85
C GLN A 19 -2.96 -3.46 -10.31
N TYR A 20 -3.56 -2.70 -9.41
CA TYR A 20 -4.80 -1.96 -9.69
C TYR A 20 -4.63 -0.45 -9.74
N GLY A 21 -3.47 0.07 -9.37
CA GLY A 21 -3.17 1.49 -9.48
C GLY A 21 -3.73 2.32 -8.33
N CYS A 22 -4.08 3.54 -8.63
CA CYS A 22 -4.47 4.54 -7.63
C CYS A 22 -5.79 4.19 -6.96
N GLN A 23 -5.78 4.06 -5.63
CA GLN A 23 -6.98 3.66 -4.86
C GLN A 23 -7.02 4.34 -3.49
N THR A 24 -8.24 4.48 -2.96
CA THR A 24 -8.44 4.89 -1.56
C THR A 24 -8.14 3.71 -0.63
N SER A 25 -7.93 3.98 0.65
CA SER A 25 -7.70 2.92 1.64
C SER A 25 -8.88 1.95 1.71
N LYS A 26 -10.11 2.45 1.57
CA LYS A 26 -11.29 1.61 1.57
C LYS A 26 -11.31 0.66 0.36
N GLN A 27 -10.97 1.17 -0.82
CA GLN A 27 -10.90 0.37 -2.03
C GLN A 27 -9.82 -0.71 -1.91
N VAL A 28 -8.66 -0.36 -1.38
CA VAL A 28 -7.57 -1.31 -1.15
C VAL A 28 -8.02 -2.39 -0.17
N THR A 29 -8.69 -2.01 0.91
CA THR A 29 -9.18 -2.96 1.92
C THR A 29 -10.14 -3.95 1.30
N THR A 30 -11.11 -3.46 0.54
CA THR A 30 -12.10 -4.33 -0.13
C THR A 30 -11.40 -5.31 -1.08
N CYS A 31 -10.45 -4.80 -1.85
CA CYS A 31 -9.69 -5.62 -2.80
C CYS A 31 -8.88 -6.69 -2.08
N MET A 32 -8.19 -6.33 -0.99
CA MET A 32 -7.38 -7.27 -0.24
C MET A 32 -8.20 -8.39 0.39
N ASN A 33 -9.33 -8.04 0.98
CA ASN A 33 -10.19 -9.03 1.62
C ASN A 33 -10.77 -10.01 0.60
N ARG A 34 -11.01 -9.54 -0.62
CA ARG A 34 -11.50 -10.37 -1.71
C ARG A 34 -10.39 -11.28 -2.27
N MET A 35 -9.21 -10.71 -2.51
CA MET A 35 -8.10 -11.44 -3.15
C MET A 35 -7.47 -12.47 -2.23
N TYR A 36 -7.35 -12.16 -0.96
CA TYR A 36 -6.60 -12.98 -0.01
C TYR A 36 -7.49 -13.68 1.01
N ASP A 37 -8.80 -13.58 0.84
CA ASP A 37 -9.79 -14.24 1.70
C ASP A 37 -9.52 -13.98 3.18
N ASP A 38 -9.35 -12.71 3.52
CA ASP A 38 -9.01 -12.27 4.86
C ASP A 38 -9.95 -11.16 5.31
N SER A 39 -9.78 -10.69 6.54
CA SER A 39 -10.66 -9.69 7.16
C SER A 39 -9.84 -8.51 7.66
N TYR A 40 -9.09 -7.87 6.75
CA TYR A 40 -8.35 -6.67 7.09
C TYR A 40 -9.29 -5.51 7.38
N SER A 41 -8.96 -4.71 8.39
CA SER A 41 -9.71 -3.49 8.68
C SER A 41 -9.17 -2.33 7.84
N VAL A 42 -10.04 -1.34 7.59
CA VAL A 42 -9.62 -0.11 6.89
C VAL A 42 -8.51 0.58 7.66
N SER A 43 -8.59 0.58 9.01
CA SER A 43 -7.56 1.20 9.87
C SER A 43 -6.19 0.57 9.66
N SER A 44 -6.12 -0.76 9.59
CA SER A 44 -4.85 -1.46 9.36
C SER A 44 -4.27 -1.14 7.99
N ILE A 45 -5.11 -1.14 6.97
CA ILE A 45 -4.67 -0.82 5.61
C ILE A 45 -4.24 0.65 5.52
N ALA A 46 -4.98 1.57 6.14
CA ALA A 46 -4.60 2.97 6.17
C ALA A 46 -3.24 3.18 6.84
N ALA A 47 -2.97 2.43 7.92
CA ALA A 47 -1.67 2.49 8.60
C ALA A 47 -0.54 2.01 7.69
N SER A 48 -0.76 0.92 6.95
CA SER A 48 0.20 0.42 5.97
C SER A 48 0.48 1.45 4.87
N LEU A 49 -0.58 2.06 4.36
CA LEU A 49 -0.46 3.08 3.29
C LEU A 49 0.33 4.29 3.79
N ARG A 50 0.06 4.77 5.01
CA ARG A 50 0.79 5.89 5.59
C ARG A 50 2.26 5.54 5.79
N LYS A 51 2.55 4.34 6.26
CA LYS A 51 3.92 3.86 6.43
C LYS A 51 4.67 3.88 5.10
N MET A 52 4.05 3.33 4.06
CA MET A 52 4.66 3.31 2.73
C MET A 52 4.86 4.72 2.18
N ALA A 53 3.92 5.62 2.41
CA ALA A 53 4.05 7.02 1.99
C ALA A 53 5.20 7.72 2.72
N GLN A 54 5.35 7.47 4.01
CA GLN A 54 6.46 8.03 4.80
C GLN A 54 7.81 7.56 4.31
N LYS A 55 7.88 6.34 3.78
CA LYS A 55 9.13 5.76 3.28
C LYS A 55 9.36 6.06 1.80
N GLY A 56 8.45 6.81 1.16
CA GLY A 56 8.57 7.15 -0.25
C GLY A 56 8.16 6.05 -1.21
N VAL A 57 7.71 4.92 -0.70
CA VAL A 57 7.26 3.78 -1.52
C VAL A 57 5.93 4.09 -2.19
N ALA A 58 5.07 4.84 -1.50
CA ALA A 58 3.79 5.27 -2.03
C ALA A 58 3.69 6.80 -2.00
N ALA A 59 2.80 7.33 -2.80
CA ALA A 59 2.43 8.74 -2.78
C ALA A 59 0.92 8.84 -2.65
N SER A 60 0.42 10.02 -2.31
CA SER A 60 -1.00 10.23 -2.14
C SER A 60 -1.41 11.61 -2.63
N SER A 61 -2.68 11.73 -2.99
CA SER A 61 -3.31 13.01 -3.29
C SER A 61 -4.78 12.89 -2.92
N GLU A 62 -5.50 14.01 -2.99
CA GLU A 62 -6.95 13.99 -2.77
C GLU A 62 -7.66 13.93 -4.12
N ASN A 63 -8.74 13.13 -4.17
CA ASN A 63 -9.60 13.10 -5.34
C ASN A 63 -10.66 14.21 -5.23
N GLU A 64 -11.57 14.28 -6.20
CA GLU A 64 -12.62 15.30 -6.24
C GLU A 64 -13.54 15.27 -5.03
N ARG A 65 -13.65 14.13 -4.36
CA ARG A 65 -14.49 13.96 -3.16
C ARG A 65 -13.74 14.26 -1.87
N GLY A 66 -12.50 14.73 -1.95
CA GLY A 66 -11.68 14.99 -0.79
C GLY A 66 -11.12 13.72 -0.13
N GLN A 67 -11.24 12.58 -0.79
CA GLN A 67 -10.71 11.32 -0.29
C GLN A 67 -9.24 11.16 -0.71
N LYS A 68 -8.42 10.66 0.22
CA LYS A 68 -7.02 10.41 -0.08
C LYS A 68 -6.88 9.12 -0.90
N VAL A 69 -6.19 9.22 -2.02
CA VAL A 69 -5.89 8.08 -2.89
C VAL A 69 -4.38 7.85 -2.89
N TYR A 70 -3.98 6.60 -3.03
CA TYR A 70 -2.58 6.19 -2.95
C TYR A 70 -2.18 5.43 -4.20
N TRP A 71 -0.89 5.53 -4.55
CA TRP A 71 -0.30 4.73 -5.63
C TRP A 71 1.16 4.46 -5.28
N ILE A 72 1.75 3.47 -5.96
CA ILE A 72 3.16 3.13 -5.75
C ILE A 72 4.02 4.04 -6.64
N THR A 73 5.02 4.66 -6.04
CA THR A 73 5.97 5.52 -6.75
C THR A 73 6.97 4.68 -7.55
N ASP A 74 7.63 5.31 -8.51
CA ASP A 74 8.73 4.65 -9.22
C ASP A 74 9.85 4.27 -8.25
N PHE A 75 10.13 5.14 -7.28
CA PHE A 75 11.08 4.85 -6.20
C PHE A 75 10.67 3.58 -5.46
N GLY A 76 9.38 3.46 -5.11
CA GLY A 76 8.85 2.28 -4.43
C GLY A 76 9.02 1.00 -5.23
N LYS A 77 8.77 1.07 -6.54
CA LYS A 77 8.93 -0.09 -7.42
C LYS A 77 10.39 -0.52 -7.52
N GLU A 78 11.31 0.45 -7.59
CA GLU A 78 12.74 0.17 -7.64
C GLU A 78 13.25 -0.43 -6.33
N ARG A 79 12.69 -0.01 -5.20
CA ARG A 79 13.11 -0.45 -3.87
C ARG A 79 12.35 -1.67 -3.36
N ALA A 80 11.33 -2.10 -4.07
CA ALA A 80 10.47 -3.21 -3.61
C ALA A 80 11.27 -4.47 -3.29
N LYS A 81 12.28 -4.77 -4.11
CA LYS A 81 13.13 -5.93 -3.91
C LYS A 81 13.98 -5.77 -2.65
N ASP A 82 14.56 -4.58 -2.44
CA ASP A 82 15.39 -4.30 -1.27
C ASP A 82 14.58 -4.32 0.02
N TYR A 83 13.32 -3.93 -0.05
CA TYR A 83 12.41 -3.90 1.09
C TYR A 83 11.60 -5.20 1.23
N GLU A 84 11.87 -6.17 0.36
CA GLU A 84 11.16 -7.46 0.36
C GLU A 84 9.65 -7.28 0.19
N LEU A 85 9.22 -6.28 -0.57
CA LEU A 85 7.80 -6.02 -0.83
C LEU A 85 7.22 -6.93 -1.90
N ASN A 86 8.05 -7.45 -2.79
CA ASN A 86 7.63 -8.45 -3.77
C ASN A 86 8.54 -9.67 -3.70
N ASP A 87 8.01 -10.79 -4.05
CA ASP A 87 8.76 -12.05 -4.05
C ASP A 87 9.54 -12.23 -5.35
#